data_3ceb0dec426cd4d43e49f76058de4cec
#
_entry.id   3ceb0dec426cd4d43e49f76058de4cec
#
_cell.length_a   1.000
_cell.length_b   1.000
_cell.length_c   1.000
_cell.angle_alpha   90.00
_cell.angle_beta   90.00
_cell.angle_gamma   90.00
#
_symmetry.space_group_name_H-M   'P 1'
#
loop_
_entity.id
_entity.type
_entity.pdbx_description
1 polymer ?
#
loop_
_entity_poly.entity_id
_entity_poly.type
_entity_poly.pdbx_seq_one_letter_code
_entity_poly.pdbx_strand_id
1 'polypeptide(L)'
;MKRRSLKPESESTQVEESLCRALLALDTVGEMRSFLRDLCTPAELEALIDRWRVVPYLLRGMAYREIHDRTAVSVTTIGRVARFLSQGNGGYQAAIAHHAVPAQLKLVQPKPVQRKPGRPAASARTISPAKRARAAR
;
A
#
# COMPACT_ATOMS: atom_id res chain seq x y z
N MET A 1 25.86 2.39 -6.70
CA MET A 1 24.85 3.12 -5.89
C MET A 1 25.42 4.47 -5.49
N LYS A 2 24.92 5.58 -6.02
CA LYS A 2 25.27 6.91 -5.53
C LYS A 2 24.65 7.07 -4.14
N ARG A 3 25.49 7.16 -3.10
CA ARG A 3 25.04 7.61 -1.78
C ARG A 3 24.48 9.03 -1.95
N ARG A 4 23.19 9.21 -1.74
CA ARG A 4 22.61 10.53 -1.59
C ARG A 4 23.30 11.16 -0.39
N SER A 5 24.13 12.17 -0.62
CA SER A 5 24.55 13.10 0.40
C SER A 5 23.28 13.64 1.06
N LEU A 6 23.26 13.66 2.39
CA LEU A 6 22.14 14.21 3.16
C LEU A 6 21.99 15.69 2.77
N LYS A 7 21.07 15.97 1.85
CA LYS A 7 20.66 17.35 1.55
C LYS A 7 19.69 17.80 2.64
N PRO A 8 19.69 19.10 3.00
CA PRO A 8 18.75 19.64 3.95
C PRO A 8 17.30 19.29 3.54
N GLU A 9 16.44 18.96 4.50
CA GLU A 9 15.05 18.57 4.30
C GLU A 9 14.26 19.60 3.49
N SER A 10 14.59 20.88 3.62
CA SER A 10 14.00 21.98 2.86
C SER A 10 14.22 21.88 1.34
N GLU A 11 15.40 21.44 0.88
CA GLU A 11 15.65 21.25 -0.57
C GLU A 11 14.87 20.06 -1.14
N SER A 12 14.71 18.98 -0.38
CA SER A 12 13.94 17.82 -0.81
C SER A 12 12.47 18.15 -1.02
N THR A 13 11.87 18.90 -0.08
CA THR A 13 10.48 19.32 -0.15
C THR A 13 10.22 20.28 -1.31
N GLN A 14 11.13 21.21 -1.58
CA GLN A 14 11.01 22.14 -2.72
C GLN A 14 11.07 21.42 -4.07
N VAL A 15 11.94 20.40 -4.20
CA VAL A 15 12.03 19.60 -5.43
C VAL A 15 10.78 18.74 -5.63
N GLU A 16 10.24 18.16 -4.57
CA GLU A 16 8.98 17.41 -4.60
C GLU A 16 7.82 18.32 -5.02
N GLU A 17 7.71 19.50 -4.43
CA GLU A 17 6.68 20.48 -4.81
C GLU A 17 6.81 20.94 -6.26
N SER A 18 8.04 21.14 -6.73
CA SER A 18 8.31 21.48 -8.15
C SER A 18 7.82 20.40 -9.10
N LEU A 19 8.04 19.12 -8.76
CA LEU A 19 7.51 17.99 -9.53
C LEU A 19 5.98 17.98 -9.52
N CYS A 20 5.36 18.19 -8.37
CA CYS A 20 3.89 18.26 -8.26
C CYS A 20 3.33 19.39 -9.14
N ARG A 21 3.97 20.55 -9.14
CA ARG A 21 3.57 21.69 -10.00
C ARG A 21 3.72 21.36 -11.48
N ALA A 22 4.79 20.65 -11.88
CA ALA A 22 4.98 20.21 -13.25
C ALA A 22 3.87 19.25 -13.70
N LEU A 23 3.47 18.29 -12.85
CA LEU A 23 2.36 17.38 -13.09
C LEU A 23 1.02 18.13 -13.23
N LEU A 24 0.78 19.14 -12.38
CA LEU A 24 -0.44 19.95 -12.42
C LEU A 24 -0.50 20.90 -13.61
N ALA A 25 0.62 21.23 -14.23
CA ALA A 25 0.70 22.11 -15.41
C ALA A 25 0.37 21.39 -16.73
N LEU A 26 0.18 20.07 -16.71
CA LEU A 26 -0.17 19.29 -17.90
C LEU A 26 -1.69 19.27 -18.07
N ASP A 27 -2.16 19.74 -19.23
CA ASP A 27 -3.59 19.93 -19.48
C ASP A 27 -4.27 18.68 -20.07
N THR A 28 -3.49 17.79 -20.68
CA THR A 28 -4.04 16.64 -21.39
C THR A 28 -3.51 15.31 -20.87
N VAL A 29 -4.34 14.26 -21.00
CA VAL A 29 -3.92 12.87 -20.71
C VAL A 29 -2.72 12.46 -21.57
N GLY A 30 -2.63 12.96 -22.80
CA GLY A 30 -1.53 12.69 -23.71
C GLY A 30 -0.19 13.24 -23.18
N GLU A 31 -0.17 14.49 -22.75
CA GLU A 31 1.00 15.13 -22.16
C GLU A 31 1.42 14.45 -20.87
N MET A 32 0.46 14.17 -19.97
CA MET A 32 0.73 13.43 -18.72
C MET A 32 1.34 12.05 -19.01
N ARG A 33 0.79 11.32 -19.98
CA ARG A 33 1.32 10.01 -20.39
C ARG A 33 2.75 10.10 -20.91
N SER A 34 3.03 11.09 -21.74
CA SER A 34 4.38 11.33 -22.30
C SER A 34 5.36 11.66 -21.17
N PHE A 35 4.98 12.59 -20.30
CA PHE A 35 5.81 12.99 -19.18
C PHE A 35 6.12 11.82 -18.23
N LEU A 36 5.12 11.00 -17.87
CA LEU A 36 5.34 9.84 -17.01
C LEU A 36 6.25 8.78 -17.67
N ARG A 37 6.17 8.62 -19.00
CA ARG A 37 7.06 7.70 -19.73
C ARG A 37 8.51 8.19 -19.78
N ASP A 38 8.72 9.51 -19.80
CA ASP A 38 10.05 10.10 -19.77
C ASP A 38 10.63 10.13 -18.35
N LEU A 39 9.78 10.34 -17.36
CA LEU A 39 10.18 10.46 -15.95
C LEU A 39 10.47 9.09 -15.29
N CYS A 40 9.67 8.08 -15.61
CA CYS A 40 9.72 6.77 -15.01
C CYS A 40 10.40 5.74 -15.92
N THR A 41 11.13 4.81 -15.32
CA THR A 41 11.47 3.57 -16.03
C THR A 41 10.20 2.77 -16.35
N PRO A 42 10.21 1.89 -17.36
CA PRO A 42 9.04 1.03 -17.65
C PRO A 42 8.52 0.27 -16.44
N ALA A 43 9.41 -0.27 -15.59
CA ALA A 43 9.03 -1.02 -14.38
C ALA A 43 8.40 -0.13 -13.30
N GLU A 44 8.87 1.11 -13.14
CA GLU A 44 8.26 2.07 -12.22
C GLU A 44 6.87 2.49 -12.69
N LEU A 45 6.71 2.74 -13.98
CA LEU A 45 5.42 3.09 -14.55
C LEU A 45 4.42 1.93 -14.42
N GLU A 46 4.83 0.70 -14.70
CA GLU A 46 4.01 -0.50 -14.51
C GLU A 46 3.57 -0.64 -13.04
N ALA A 47 4.49 -0.44 -12.10
CA ALA A 47 4.18 -0.49 -10.67
C ALA A 47 3.17 0.60 -10.25
N LEU A 48 3.20 1.79 -10.85
CA LEU A 48 2.20 2.84 -10.61
C LEU A 48 0.84 2.45 -11.18
N ILE A 49 0.82 1.91 -12.41
CA ILE A 49 -0.40 1.44 -13.07
C ILE A 49 -1.05 0.31 -12.27
N ASP A 50 -0.28 -0.64 -11.79
CA ASP A 50 -0.79 -1.77 -10.99
C ASP A 50 -1.42 -1.31 -9.68
N ARG A 51 -0.80 -0.35 -9.00
CA ARG A 51 -1.37 0.24 -7.78
C ARG A 51 -2.70 0.95 -8.07
N TRP A 52 -2.80 1.68 -9.18
CA TRP A 52 -4.04 2.33 -9.56
C TRP A 52 -5.11 1.35 -10.03
N ARG A 53 -4.72 0.32 -10.78
CA ARG A 53 -5.61 -0.73 -11.31
C ARG A 53 -6.45 -1.42 -10.24
N VAL A 54 -5.90 -1.62 -9.04
CA VAL A 54 -6.59 -2.36 -7.97
C VAL A 54 -7.57 -1.49 -7.17
N VAL A 55 -7.47 -0.16 -7.27
CA VAL A 55 -8.30 0.78 -6.51
C VAL A 55 -9.82 0.53 -6.70
N PRO A 56 -10.35 0.40 -7.92
CA PRO A 56 -11.78 0.17 -8.13
C PRO A 56 -12.30 -1.11 -7.47
N TYR A 57 -11.49 -2.15 -7.43
CA TYR A 57 -11.86 -3.44 -6.82
C TYR A 57 -11.85 -3.35 -5.29
N LEU A 58 -10.86 -2.64 -4.72
CA LEU A 58 -10.79 -2.40 -3.28
C LEU A 58 -11.97 -1.54 -2.80
N LEU A 59 -12.38 -0.54 -3.56
CA LEU A 59 -13.55 0.27 -3.24
C LEU A 59 -14.87 -0.53 -3.25
N ARG A 60 -14.93 -1.61 -4.03
CA ARG A 60 -16.06 -2.56 -4.04
C ARG A 60 -16.00 -3.57 -2.90
N GLY A 61 -14.99 -3.55 -2.07
CA GLY A 61 -14.79 -4.51 -0.99
C GLY A 61 -14.44 -5.92 -1.44
N MET A 62 -13.90 -6.07 -2.64
CA MET A 62 -13.50 -7.36 -3.20
C MET A 62 -12.36 -7.99 -2.42
N ALA A 63 -12.38 -9.32 -2.26
CA ALA A 63 -11.32 -10.06 -1.59
C ALA A 63 -9.98 -9.95 -2.34
N TYR A 64 -8.85 -9.84 -1.62
CA TYR A 64 -7.53 -9.64 -2.23
C TYR A 64 -7.13 -10.76 -3.20
N ARG A 65 -7.50 -12.00 -2.92
CA ARG A 65 -7.28 -13.13 -3.82
C ARG A 65 -8.03 -12.98 -5.14
N GLU A 66 -9.29 -12.58 -5.07
CA GLU A 66 -10.11 -12.35 -6.25
C GLU A 66 -9.55 -11.18 -7.08
N ILE A 67 -9.05 -10.11 -6.43
CA ILE A 67 -8.38 -9.00 -7.12
C ILE A 67 -7.11 -9.50 -7.81
N HIS A 68 -6.31 -10.32 -7.12
CA HIS A 68 -5.12 -10.93 -7.70
C HIS A 68 -5.45 -11.75 -8.93
N ASP A 69 -6.45 -12.64 -8.84
CA ASP A 69 -6.85 -13.53 -9.94
C ASP A 69 -7.32 -12.74 -11.19
N ARG A 70 -7.92 -11.56 -10.97
CA ARG A 70 -8.42 -10.68 -12.06
C ARG A 70 -7.37 -9.77 -12.65
N THR A 71 -6.39 -9.36 -11.88
CA THR A 71 -5.45 -8.28 -12.25
C THR A 71 -4.02 -8.74 -12.40
N ALA A 72 -3.68 -9.93 -11.93
CA ALA A 72 -2.32 -10.45 -11.76
C ALA A 72 -1.43 -9.61 -10.82
N VAL A 73 -1.97 -8.59 -10.16
CA VAL A 73 -1.24 -7.79 -9.18
C VAL A 73 -1.03 -8.60 -7.90
N SER A 74 0.17 -8.56 -7.32
CA SER A 74 0.50 -9.33 -6.12
C SER A 74 -0.38 -8.94 -4.92
N VAL A 75 -0.75 -9.92 -4.10
CA VAL A 75 -1.54 -9.71 -2.86
C VAL A 75 -0.84 -8.71 -1.93
N THR A 76 0.48 -8.70 -1.89
CA THR A 76 1.27 -7.72 -1.13
C THR A 76 1.05 -6.30 -1.62
N THR A 77 1.05 -6.08 -2.93
CA THR A 77 0.76 -4.77 -3.54
C THR A 77 -0.67 -4.34 -3.26
N ILE A 78 -1.65 -5.25 -3.40
CA ILE A 78 -3.06 -5.00 -3.10
C ILE A 78 -3.23 -4.58 -1.64
N GLY A 79 -2.63 -5.31 -0.70
CA GLY A 79 -2.67 -4.97 0.72
C GLY A 79 -2.03 -3.63 1.05
N ARG A 80 -0.94 -3.28 0.37
CA ARG A 80 -0.29 -1.97 0.48
C ARG A 80 -1.22 -0.84 0.03
N VAL A 81 -1.85 -0.97 -1.13
CA VAL A 81 -2.80 0.03 -1.64
C VAL A 81 -4.01 0.16 -0.72
N ALA A 82 -4.57 -0.95 -0.23
CA ALA A 82 -5.68 -0.94 0.71
C ALA A 82 -5.33 -0.17 2.00
N ARG A 83 -4.11 -0.34 2.52
CA ARG A 83 -3.64 0.40 3.68
C ARG A 83 -3.55 1.90 3.41
N PHE A 84 -3.02 2.31 2.26
CA PHE A 84 -2.90 3.73 1.92
C PHE A 84 -4.25 4.37 1.55
N LEU A 85 -5.22 3.60 1.06
CA LEU A 85 -6.59 4.07 0.89
C LEU A 85 -7.26 4.44 2.22
N SER A 86 -6.92 3.76 3.33
CA SER A 86 -7.55 4.00 4.64
C SER A 86 -6.70 4.87 5.57
N GLN A 87 -5.38 4.79 5.48
CA GLN A 87 -4.44 5.40 6.43
C GLN A 87 -3.30 6.17 5.74
N GLY A 88 -3.46 6.52 4.48
CA GLY A 88 -2.49 7.30 3.72
C GLY A 88 -2.63 8.80 3.92
N ASN A 89 -1.95 9.57 3.06
CA ASN A 89 -1.94 11.03 3.08
C ASN A 89 -3.17 11.67 2.37
N GLY A 90 -4.21 10.90 2.07
CA GLY A 90 -5.41 11.39 1.39
C GLY A 90 -5.31 11.51 -0.14
N GLY A 91 -4.15 11.17 -0.74
CA GLY A 91 -3.94 11.30 -2.19
C GLY A 91 -4.87 10.42 -3.03
N TYR A 92 -5.10 9.18 -2.61
CA TYR A 92 -6.06 8.31 -3.29
C TYR A 92 -7.48 8.85 -3.23
N GLN A 93 -7.90 9.36 -2.07
CA GLN A 93 -9.24 9.95 -1.89
C GLN A 93 -9.42 11.17 -2.79
N ALA A 94 -8.43 12.07 -2.85
CA ALA A 94 -8.45 13.23 -3.73
C ALA A 94 -8.52 12.81 -5.20
N ALA A 95 -7.69 11.87 -5.63
CA ALA A 95 -7.70 11.38 -7.01
C ALA A 95 -9.05 10.73 -7.38
N ILE A 96 -9.65 9.95 -6.47
CA ILE A 96 -10.96 9.31 -6.68
C ILE A 96 -12.06 10.37 -6.77
N ALA A 97 -12.00 11.42 -5.94
CA ALA A 97 -13.00 12.49 -5.95
C ALA A 97 -12.98 13.31 -7.25
N HIS A 98 -11.79 13.54 -7.82
CA HIS A 98 -11.62 14.30 -9.07
C HIS A 98 -11.73 13.43 -10.32
N HIS A 99 -11.38 12.16 -10.24
CA HIS A 99 -11.59 11.22 -11.31
C HIS A 99 -13.07 10.84 -11.28
N ALA A 100 -13.81 11.13 -12.36
CA ALA A 100 -15.19 10.66 -12.53
C ALA A 100 -15.19 9.13 -12.60
N VAL A 101 -15.05 8.50 -11.44
CA VAL A 101 -15.29 7.07 -11.28
C VAL A 101 -16.78 6.87 -11.59
N PRO A 102 -17.15 6.00 -12.54
CA PRO A 102 -18.56 5.81 -12.89
C PRO A 102 -19.39 5.67 -11.62
N ALA A 103 -20.57 6.30 -11.57
CA ALA A 103 -21.43 6.44 -10.39
C ALA A 103 -21.80 5.12 -9.66
N GLN A 104 -21.46 3.97 -10.22
CA GLN A 104 -21.58 2.63 -9.64
C GLN A 104 -20.53 2.30 -8.57
N LEU A 105 -19.52 3.16 -8.39
CA LEU A 105 -18.47 3.02 -7.38
C LEU A 105 -18.68 3.95 -6.17
N LYS A 106 -19.91 4.28 -5.81
CA LYS A 106 -20.18 4.97 -4.55
C LYS A 106 -19.61 4.17 -3.40
N LEU A 107 -18.70 4.83 -2.68
CA LEU A 107 -18.02 4.43 -1.46
C LEU A 107 -18.82 3.44 -0.60
N VAL A 108 -18.51 2.17 -0.75
CA VAL A 108 -18.67 1.24 0.38
C VAL A 108 -17.53 1.58 1.31
N GLN A 109 -17.85 2.17 2.46
CA GLN A 109 -16.84 2.38 3.50
C GLN A 109 -16.13 1.05 3.75
N PRO A 110 -14.81 0.99 3.76
CA PRO A 110 -14.09 -0.25 4.02
C PRO A 110 -14.56 -0.75 5.40
N LYS A 111 -15.19 -1.92 5.43
CA LYS A 111 -15.47 -2.59 6.70
C LYS A 111 -14.16 -2.71 7.46
N PRO A 112 -14.09 -2.32 8.74
CA PRO A 112 -12.88 -2.49 9.52
C PRO A 112 -12.47 -3.95 9.44
N VAL A 113 -11.24 -4.19 9.02
CA VAL A 113 -10.64 -5.53 8.99
C VAL A 113 -10.69 -6.04 10.42
N GLN A 114 -11.63 -6.95 10.72
CA GLN A 114 -11.65 -7.66 11.99
C GLN A 114 -10.37 -8.49 12.02
N ARG A 115 -9.38 -8.00 12.76
CA ARG A 115 -8.22 -8.81 13.13
C ARG A 115 -8.77 -9.99 13.93
N LYS A 116 -8.71 -11.21 13.40
CA LYS A 116 -8.94 -12.41 14.18
C LYS A 116 -8.05 -12.33 15.42
N PRO A 117 -8.59 -12.54 16.63
CA PRO A 117 -7.76 -12.55 17.83
C PRO A 117 -6.65 -13.58 17.63
N GLY A 118 -5.41 -13.15 17.88
CA GLY A 118 -4.23 -14.01 17.76
C GLY A 118 -4.45 -15.25 18.62
N ARG A 119 -4.12 -16.39 18.04
CA ARG A 119 -4.08 -17.68 18.71
C ARG A 119 -3.28 -17.52 20.02
N PRO A 120 -3.81 -17.88 21.19
CA PRO A 120 -3.06 -17.75 22.43
C PRO A 120 -1.77 -18.56 22.35
N ALA A 121 -0.66 -17.94 22.75
CA ALA A 121 0.63 -18.59 22.85
C ALA A 121 0.49 -19.86 23.67
N ALA A 122 0.96 -20.96 23.11
CA ALA A 122 0.97 -22.25 23.79
C ALA A 122 1.65 -22.10 25.15
N SER A 123 0.87 -22.39 26.19
CA SER A 123 1.26 -22.44 27.61
C SER A 123 2.63 -23.12 27.75
N ALA A 124 3.56 -22.40 28.35
CA ALA A 124 4.83 -22.95 28.81
C ALA A 124 4.56 -24.18 29.70
N ARG A 125 5.04 -25.33 29.29
CA ARG A 125 5.05 -26.54 30.10
C ARG A 125 5.91 -26.26 31.33
N THR A 126 5.26 -26.15 32.47
CA THR A 126 5.89 -26.16 33.80
C THR A 126 6.63 -27.47 33.98
N ILE A 127 7.95 -27.40 33.95
CA ILE A 127 8.79 -28.54 34.34
C ILE A 127 8.76 -28.60 35.85
N SER A 128 8.06 -29.61 36.38
CA SER A 128 7.99 -29.91 37.80
C SER A 128 9.34 -30.47 38.28
N PRO A 129 9.95 -29.93 39.35
CA PRO A 129 11.12 -30.53 39.96
C PRO A 129 10.68 -31.58 41.00
N ALA A 130 10.67 -32.83 40.62
CA ALA A 130 10.45 -33.90 41.57
C ALA A 130 11.60 -34.92 41.56
N LYS A 131 12.17 -35.08 42.74
CA LYS A 131 12.99 -36.19 43.28
C LYS A 131 14.50 -36.13 43.05
N ARG A 132 15.14 -35.30 43.87
CA ARG A 132 16.36 -35.74 44.53
C ARG A 132 15.94 -36.29 45.94
N ALA A 133 15.99 -37.59 46.11
CA ALA A 133 16.14 -38.22 47.42
C ALA A 133 16.68 -39.63 47.26
N ARG A 134 17.77 -39.89 47.97
CA ARG A 134 18.29 -41.14 48.50
C ARG A 134 19.03 -42.10 47.58
N ALA A 135 20.36 -42.13 47.78
CA ALA A 135 20.96 -43.31 48.44
C ALA A 135 22.37 -42.96 48.91
N ALA A 136 22.51 -42.78 50.19
CA ALA A 136 23.74 -42.99 50.92
C ALA A 136 23.82 -44.47 51.27
N ARG A 137 24.89 -45.14 50.88
CA ARG A 137 25.71 -46.09 51.63
C ARG A 137 26.80 -46.65 50.73
#